data_bae901fff4944a7f59b1018ac1a7e1bd
#
_entry.id   bae901fff4944a7f59b1018ac1a7e1bd
#
_cell.length_a   1.000
_cell.length_b   1.000
_cell.length_c   1.000
_cell.angle_alpha   90.00
_cell.angle_beta   90.00
_cell.angle_gamma   90.00
#
_symmetry.space_group_name_H-M   'P 1'
#
loop_
_entity.id
_entity.type
_entity.pdbx_description
1 polymer ?
#
loop_
_entity_poly.entity_id
_entity_poly.type
_entity_poly.pdbx_seq_one_letter_code
_entity_poly.pdbx_strand_id
1 'polypeptide(L)'
;MKKILRSSVVIVLLFALYILAGIILSYGKQPDISQEYQSGFRAMDCYADTVSCDRAYIIEDNGEALLERLKMIEQAEDRVILSTFEFRADESGKDILAVLLQAAKRGVDIKILVDGATAFLQMDRNEYLHALAAMENVEIKVYNRVNMLMPWKSMGRLHDKYVIVDNDLYLLGGRNTYDYFLGDNGYKNYDRDVLVYSTNPEHQESSIYQLEAYFESVWGMEECTFFESRRTEKVSMAQEKLEERYEKIRREYPVLEETTDYVRMTFEVNKITLLSNPTHVYTKEPTVFYSLVEIMKQSKGEILIHTPYIICNEWMYESFQEICDRNPDTSLLTNSAANNGNPFGASDYLINKERLVDTGLNIYEYEGGVSYHGKSISVGNRLSIIGSFNMDMRSVYLDTELMLVIDSEAVNRQLRENMQVYEAASVKVLDKENYEIPENVKQQEISKKNKWKINILKIFNWFRFLM
;
A
#
# COMPACT_ATOMS: atom_id res chain seq x y z
N MET A 1 46.99 -18.07 4.84
CA MET A 1 46.05 -17.31 3.98
C MET A 1 45.13 -18.22 3.15
N LYS A 2 45.58 -19.08 2.22
CA LYS A 2 44.70 -19.91 1.36
C LYS A 2 43.73 -20.84 2.15
N LYS A 3 44.13 -21.43 3.29
CA LYS A 3 43.23 -22.26 4.13
C LYS A 3 42.16 -21.40 4.80
N ILE A 4 42.48 -20.24 5.36
CA ILE A 4 41.54 -19.29 6.00
C ILE A 4 40.52 -18.80 4.96
N LEU A 5 41.00 -18.41 3.77
CA LEU A 5 40.12 -17.96 2.69
C LEU A 5 39.13 -19.07 2.26
N ARG A 6 39.62 -20.34 2.13
CA ARG A 6 38.75 -21.49 1.83
C ARG A 6 37.71 -21.74 2.94
N SER A 7 38.13 -21.67 4.21
CA SER A 7 37.20 -21.83 5.33
C SER A 7 36.15 -20.72 5.37
N SER A 8 36.55 -19.47 5.12
CA SER A 8 35.60 -18.33 5.05
C SER A 8 34.60 -18.49 3.90
N VAL A 9 35.03 -18.94 2.73
CA VAL A 9 34.15 -19.22 1.59
C VAL A 9 33.14 -20.33 1.91
N VAL A 10 33.60 -21.41 2.56
CA VAL A 10 32.70 -22.51 2.98
C VAL A 10 31.64 -22.02 3.98
N ILE A 11 32.02 -21.22 4.97
CA ILE A 11 31.09 -20.65 5.96
C ILE A 11 30.03 -19.78 5.28
N VAL A 12 30.45 -18.91 4.35
CA VAL A 12 29.52 -18.07 3.58
C VAL A 12 28.55 -18.90 2.75
N LEU A 13 29.03 -19.97 2.09
CA LEU A 13 28.18 -20.87 1.32
C LEU A 13 27.18 -21.64 2.20
N LEU A 14 27.62 -22.13 3.36
CA LEU A 14 26.73 -22.81 4.33
C LEU A 14 25.66 -21.85 4.87
N PHE A 15 26.02 -20.60 5.14
CA PHE A 15 25.09 -19.60 5.58
C PHE A 15 24.09 -19.22 4.46
N ALA A 16 24.54 -19.10 3.23
CA ALA A 16 23.66 -18.87 2.07
C ALA A 16 22.69 -20.04 1.87
N LEU A 17 23.15 -21.28 1.99
CA LEU A 17 22.30 -22.48 1.95
C LEU A 17 21.28 -22.50 3.09
N TYR A 18 21.67 -22.10 4.29
CA TYR A 18 20.78 -21.99 5.45
C TYR A 18 19.67 -20.97 5.20
N ILE A 19 20.00 -19.78 4.68
CA ILE A 19 19.00 -18.77 4.30
C ILE A 19 18.09 -19.29 3.21
N LEU A 20 18.64 -19.88 2.16
CA LEU A 20 17.85 -20.44 1.06
C LEU A 20 16.89 -21.55 1.53
N ALA A 21 17.38 -22.46 2.37
CA ALA A 21 16.53 -23.49 2.96
C ALA A 21 15.41 -22.88 3.82
N GLY A 22 15.72 -21.86 4.63
CA GLY A 22 14.74 -21.13 5.43
C GLY A 22 13.66 -20.48 4.56
N ILE A 23 14.05 -19.82 3.45
CA ILE A 23 13.12 -19.22 2.49
C ILE A 23 12.21 -20.29 1.88
N ILE A 24 12.77 -21.36 1.33
CA ILE A 24 12.00 -22.40 0.63
C ILE A 24 11.04 -23.11 1.61
N LEU A 25 11.50 -23.47 2.79
CA LEU A 25 10.67 -24.15 3.80
C LEU A 25 9.53 -23.27 4.33
N SER A 26 9.77 -21.95 4.46
CA SER A 26 8.79 -21.03 5.03
C SER A 26 7.81 -20.47 4.00
N TYR A 27 8.23 -20.29 2.73
CA TYR A 27 7.49 -19.55 1.72
C TYR A 27 7.34 -20.27 0.37
N GLY A 28 7.97 -21.43 0.18
CA GLY A 28 7.94 -22.16 -1.09
C GLY A 28 6.60 -22.83 -1.39
N LYS A 29 5.76 -23.04 -0.38
CA LYS A 29 4.40 -23.56 -0.57
C LYS A 29 3.39 -22.46 -0.35
N GLN A 30 2.63 -22.16 -1.38
CA GLN A 30 1.51 -21.22 -1.33
C GLN A 30 0.26 -21.97 -0.87
N PRO A 31 -0.47 -21.49 0.15
CA PRO A 31 -1.72 -22.10 0.57
C PRO A 31 -2.83 -21.79 -0.43
N ASP A 32 -3.75 -22.74 -0.58
CA ASP A 32 -5.00 -22.53 -1.27
C ASP A 32 -5.98 -21.78 -0.36
N ILE A 33 -7.02 -21.20 -0.96
CA ILE A 33 -8.13 -20.60 -0.21
C ILE A 33 -8.94 -21.70 0.49
N SER A 34 -9.26 -21.53 1.77
CA SER A 34 -9.98 -22.52 2.56
C SER A 34 -11.46 -22.61 2.15
N GLN A 35 -12.07 -23.78 2.32
CA GLN A 35 -13.52 -23.95 2.11
C GLN A 35 -14.34 -23.10 3.07
N GLU A 36 -13.83 -22.86 4.27
CA GLU A 36 -14.46 -21.98 5.26
C GLU A 36 -14.57 -20.55 4.73
N TYR A 37 -13.46 -19.98 4.23
CA TYR A 37 -13.48 -18.64 3.65
C TYR A 37 -14.35 -18.56 2.39
N GLN A 38 -14.24 -19.56 1.48
CA GLN A 38 -15.06 -19.61 0.27
C GLN A 38 -16.55 -19.64 0.56
N SER A 39 -16.97 -20.38 1.59
CA SER A 39 -18.39 -20.46 1.98
C SER A 39 -18.89 -19.24 2.76
N GLY A 40 -17.98 -18.53 3.43
CA GLY A 40 -18.29 -17.36 4.25
C GLY A 40 -18.34 -16.06 3.47
N PHE A 41 -17.51 -15.92 2.40
CA PHE A 41 -17.45 -14.70 1.61
C PHE A 41 -18.51 -14.70 0.49
N ARG A 42 -19.26 -13.61 0.41
CA ARG A 42 -20.22 -13.35 -0.66
C ARG A 42 -20.04 -11.93 -1.19
N ALA A 43 -19.71 -11.80 -2.46
CA ALA A 43 -19.50 -10.50 -3.11
C ALA A 43 -20.73 -9.57 -3.00
N MET A 44 -21.94 -10.13 -2.94
CA MET A 44 -23.14 -9.33 -2.73
C MET A 44 -23.23 -8.66 -1.36
N ASP A 45 -22.49 -9.17 -0.37
CA ASP A 45 -22.43 -8.54 0.95
C ASP A 45 -21.62 -7.23 0.94
N CYS A 46 -20.92 -6.91 -0.15
CA CYS A 46 -20.27 -5.61 -0.36
C CYS A 46 -21.25 -4.50 -0.80
N TYR A 47 -22.49 -4.83 -1.10
CA TYR A 47 -23.52 -3.88 -1.51
C TYR A 47 -24.54 -3.64 -0.40
N ALA A 48 -25.15 -2.45 -0.40
CA ALA A 48 -26.31 -2.13 0.41
C ALA A 48 -27.31 -1.25 -0.38
N ASP A 49 -28.57 -1.29 0.03
CA ASP A 49 -29.64 -0.51 -0.61
C ASP A 49 -29.93 0.81 0.12
N THR A 50 -29.29 1.02 1.28
CA THR A 50 -29.47 2.22 2.12
C THR A 50 -28.13 2.93 2.32
N VAL A 51 -28.20 4.26 2.44
CA VAL A 51 -27.04 5.08 2.76
C VAL A 51 -26.57 4.78 4.19
N SER A 52 -25.27 4.58 4.37
CA SER A 52 -24.64 4.36 5.68
C SER A 52 -24.30 5.68 6.40
N CYS A 53 -23.76 5.58 7.61
CA CYS A 53 -23.18 6.74 8.30
C CYS A 53 -21.81 7.16 7.75
N ASP A 54 -21.15 6.30 6.98
CA ASP A 54 -19.85 6.61 6.38
C ASP A 54 -20.03 7.46 5.12
N ARG A 55 -19.03 8.29 4.87
CA ARG A 55 -18.87 9.11 3.69
C ARG A 55 -17.43 8.97 3.20
N ALA A 56 -17.18 9.06 1.88
CA ALA A 56 -15.87 8.84 1.33
C ALA A 56 -15.48 9.87 0.26
N TYR A 57 -14.17 10.14 0.14
CA TYR A 57 -13.56 10.99 -0.87
C TYR A 57 -12.19 10.43 -1.28
N ILE A 58 -11.87 10.45 -2.56
CA ILE A 58 -10.60 9.94 -3.08
C ILE A 58 -9.61 11.10 -3.22
N ILE A 59 -8.45 10.97 -2.58
CA ILE A 59 -7.33 11.91 -2.68
C ILE A 59 -6.32 11.36 -3.69
N GLU A 60 -6.15 12.08 -4.80
CA GLU A 60 -5.26 11.72 -5.91
C GLU A 60 -3.94 12.49 -5.86
N ASP A 61 -3.98 13.77 -5.51
CA ASP A 61 -2.81 14.66 -5.49
C ASP A 61 -1.92 14.41 -4.27
N ASN A 62 -0.58 14.44 -4.47
CA ASN A 62 0.37 14.18 -3.39
C ASN A 62 0.48 15.35 -2.39
N GLY A 63 0.28 16.58 -2.85
CA GLY A 63 0.24 17.77 -1.99
C GLY A 63 -1.01 17.77 -1.12
N GLU A 64 -2.18 17.49 -1.71
CA GLU A 64 -3.44 17.30 -0.98
C GLU A 64 -3.32 16.15 0.02
N ALA A 65 -2.67 15.03 -0.35
CA ALA A 65 -2.48 13.89 0.54
C ALA A 65 -1.61 14.20 1.77
N LEU A 66 -0.59 15.07 1.61
CA LEU A 66 0.17 15.57 2.76
C LEU A 66 -0.68 16.50 3.61
N LEU A 67 -1.29 17.52 2.98
CA LEU A 67 -2.07 18.54 3.68
C LEU A 67 -3.21 17.93 4.49
N GLU A 68 -3.91 16.95 3.94
CA GLU A 68 -5.02 16.30 4.65
C GLU A 68 -4.54 15.51 5.87
N ARG A 69 -3.40 14.80 5.77
CA ARG A 69 -2.78 14.15 6.94
C ARG A 69 -2.40 15.15 8.03
N LEU A 70 -1.84 16.30 7.63
CA LEU A 70 -1.49 17.36 8.60
C LEU A 70 -2.74 17.90 9.29
N LYS A 71 -3.83 18.15 8.54
CA LYS A 71 -5.11 18.63 9.09
C LYS A 71 -5.74 17.62 10.06
N MET A 72 -5.85 16.35 9.64
CA MET A 72 -6.42 15.31 10.48
C MET A 72 -5.69 15.21 11.82
N ILE A 73 -4.35 15.17 11.80
CA ILE A 73 -3.53 15.05 13.01
C ILE A 73 -3.60 16.33 13.86
N GLU A 74 -3.63 17.51 13.22
CA GLU A 74 -3.76 18.79 13.93
C GLU A 74 -5.10 18.90 14.66
N GLN A 75 -6.18 18.37 14.07
CA GLN A 75 -7.53 18.41 14.63
C GLN A 75 -7.84 17.25 15.60
N ALA A 76 -6.92 16.31 15.76
CA ALA A 76 -7.09 15.19 16.70
C ALA A 76 -7.29 15.68 18.14
N GLU A 77 -8.34 15.16 18.81
CA GLU A 77 -8.71 15.48 20.19
C GLU A 77 -8.31 14.36 21.16
N ASP A 78 -8.56 13.11 20.81
CA ASP A 78 -8.36 11.95 21.69
C ASP A 78 -7.18 11.08 21.26
N ARG A 79 -7.13 10.65 19.98
CA ARG A 79 -6.14 9.69 19.53
C ARG A 79 -5.77 9.79 18.06
N VAL A 80 -4.55 9.32 17.74
CA VAL A 80 -4.06 9.08 16.37
C VAL A 80 -3.47 7.68 16.28
N ILE A 81 -3.91 6.89 15.28
CA ILE A 81 -3.27 5.64 14.90
C ILE A 81 -2.69 5.81 13.49
N LEU A 82 -1.39 5.54 13.32
CA LEU A 82 -0.72 5.59 12.03
C LEU A 82 -0.06 4.23 11.74
N SER A 83 -0.46 3.57 10.66
CA SER A 83 0.22 2.40 10.12
C SER A 83 0.85 2.73 8.78
N THR A 84 2.10 2.34 8.57
CA THR A 84 2.79 2.60 7.31
C THR A 84 3.90 1.57 7.08
N PHE A 85 4.06 1.14 5.82
CA PHE A 85 5.16 0.28 5.45
C PHE A 85 6.51 0.96 5.63
N GLU A 86 6.63 2.22 5.26
CA GLU A 86 7.89 2.98 5.37
C GLU A 86 7.62 4.41 5.87
N PHE A 87 8.32 4.77 6.94
CA PHE A 87 8.36 6.11 7.50
C PHE A 87 9.79 6.65 7.42
N ARG A 88 9.98 7.74 6.66
CA ARG A 88 11.27 8.45 6.59
C ARG A 88 11.14 9.83 7.22
N ALA A 89 12.21 10.32 7.83
CA ALA A 89 12.30 11.69 8.29
C ALA A 89 12.93 12.61 7.22
N ASP A 90 12.41 12.53 5.97
CA ASP A 90 12.65 13.49 4.91
C ASP A 90 11.74 14.73 5.06
N GLU A 91 11.50 15.52 4.03
CA GLU A 91 10.77 16.77 4.23
C GLU A 91 9.31 16.52 4.65
N SER A 92 8.55 15.75 3.88
CA SER A 92 7.14 15.43 4.21
C SER A 92 7.02 14.58 5.48
N GLY A 93 7.95 13.64 5.70
CA GLY A 93 7.96 12.85 6.92
C GLY A 93 8.25 13.66 8.18
N LYS A 94 9.11 14.70 8.11
CA LYS A 94 9.31 15.62 9.23
C LYS A 94 8.09 16.51 9.46
N ASP A 95 7.32 16.86 8.42
CA ASP A 95 6.06 17.60 8.60
C ASP A 95 5.07 16.75 9.41
N ILE A 96 4.90 15.49 9.04
CA ILE A 96 4.07 14.55 9.82
C ILE A 96 4.59 14.39 11.26
N LEU A 97 5.91 14.21 11.45
CA LEU A 97 6.51 14.09 12.78
C LEU A 97 6.29 15.34 13.64
N ALA A 98 6.34 16.53 13.03
CA ALA A 98 6.16 17.79 13.73
C ALA A 98 4.71 17.95 14.25
N VAL A 99 3.71 17.63 13.42
CA VAL A 99 2.30 17.71 13.87
C VAL A 99 1.95 16.59 14.86
N LEU A 100 2.50 15.37 14.70
CA LEU A 100 2.36 14.29 15.68
C LEU A 100 2.95 14.68 17.04
N LEU A 101 4.14 15.31 17.05
CA LEU A 101 4.76 15.79 18.29
C LEU A 101 3.88 16.83 18.99
N GLN A 102 3.24 17.74 18.26
CA GLN A 102 2.33 18.72 18.84
C GLN A 102 1.02 18.09 19.30
N ALA A 103 0.46 17.13 18.56
CA ALA A 103 -0.69 16.36 19.02
C ALA A 103 -0.37 15.64 20.34
N ALA A 104 0.79 14.99 20.45
CA ALA A 104 1.25 14.39 21.70
C ALA A 104 1.37 15.40 22.85
N LYS A 105 1.88 16.62 22.59
CA LYS A 105 1.93 17.70 23.59
C LYS A 105 0.57 18.20 24.03
N ARG A 106 -0.45 18.11 23.18
CA ARG A 106 -1.86 18.40 23.55
C ARG A 106 -2.49 17.31 24.40
N GLY A 107 -1.86 16.12 24.51
CA GLY A 107 -2.35 14.99 25.29
C GLY A 107 -3.03 13.91 24.43
N VAL A 108 -2.96 14.02 23.10
CA VAL A 108 -3.51 13.01 22.18
C VAL A 108 -2.71 11.71 22.27
N ASP A 109 -3.38 10.57 22.43
CA ASP A 109 -2.76 9.26 22.46
C ASP A 109 -2.35 8.82 21.03
N ILE A 110 -1.08 8.49 20.84
CA ILE A 110 -0.53 8.17 19.52
C ILE A 110 0.01 6.74 19.47
N LYS A 111 -0.51 5.93 18.55
CA LYS A 111 0.02 4.60 18.22
C LYS A 111 0.55 4.59 16.79
N ILE A 112 1.80 4.16 16.60
CA ILE A 112 2.42 4.05 15.28
C ILE A 112 2.89 2.62 15.05
N LEU A 113 2.52 2.04 13.90
CA LEU A 113 2.93 0.70 13.47
C LEU A 113 3.73 0.79 12.18
N VAL A 114 4.94 0.23 12.17
CA VAL A 114 5.86 0.32 11.01
C VAL A 114 6.45 -1.06 10.70
N ASP A 115 6.72 -1.33 9.42
CA ASP A 115 7.38 -2.55 8.99
C ASP A 115 8.80 -2.71 9.52
N GLY A 116 9.19 -3.94 9.87
CA GLY A 116 10.44 -4.23 10.55
C GLY A 116 11.71 -3.99 9.76
N ALA A 117 11.70 -4.28 8.45
CA ALA A 117 12.89 -4.07 7.64
C ALA A 117 13.07 -2.58 7.29
N THR A 118 11.98 -1.86 7.05
CA THR A 118 12.05 -0.41 6.82
C THR A 118 12.39 0.34 8.10
N ALA A 119 11.87 -0.06 9.26
CA ALA A 119 12.25 0.50 10.54
C ALA A 119 13.76 0.34 10.82
N PHE A 120 14.32 -0.84 10.56
CA PHE A 120 15.76 -1.07 10.68
C PHE A 120 16.59 -0.12 9.81
N LEU A 121 16.13 0.17 8.59
CA LEU A 121 16.85 1.01 7.64
C LEU A 121 16.65 2.52 7.90
N GLN A 122 15.45 2.95 8.30
CA GLN A 122 15.05 4.35 8.31
C GLN A 122 14.86 4.94 9.72
N MET A 123 14.52 4.10 10.71
CA MET A 123 14.10 4.58 12.03
C MET A 123 15.15 4.37 13.14
N ASP A 124 15.77 3.19 13.19
CA ASP A 124 16.60 2.78 14.34
C ASP A 124 17.75 3.76 14.69
N ARG A 125 18.17 4.57 13.73
CA ARG A 125 19.24 5.57 13.90
C ARG A 125 18.80 7.01 13.67
N ASN A 126 17.48 7.24 13.58
CA ASN A 126 16.92 8.54 13.25
C ASN A 126 16.45 9.26 14.50
N GLU A 127 17.10 10.36 14.84
CA GLU A 127 16.86 11.13 16.05
C GLU A 127 15.45 11.76 16.10
N TYR A 128 14.85 12.10 14.96
CA TYR A 128 13.49 12.67 14.91
C TYR A 128 12.42 11.64 15.32
N LEU A 129 12.56 10.39 14.89
CA LEU A 129 11.66 9.31 15.30
C LEU A 129 11.86 8.94 16.78
N HIS A 130 13.10 8.97 17.26
CA HIS A 130 13.38 8.84 18.69
C HIS A 130 12.82 9.99 19.52
N ALA A 131 12.78 11.22 18.98
CA ALA A 131 12.20 12.38 19.67
C ALA A 131 10.67 12.21 19.86
N LEU A 132 9.96 11.73 18.83
CA LEU A 132 8.53 11.43 18.96
C LEU A 132 8.30 10.25 19.92
N ALA A 133 9.06 9.16 19.81
CA ALA A 133 8.95 7.99 20.68
C ALA A 133 9.33 8.25 22.15
N ALA A 134 9.90 9.42 22.46
CA ALA A 134 10.23 9.81 23.84
C ALA A 134 9.04 10.44 24.59
N MET A 135 7.94 10.77 23.90
CA MET A 135 6.72 11.29 24.50
C MET A 135 5.97 10.19 25.25
N GLU A 136 5.39 10.50 26.43
CA GLU A 136 4.78 9.51 27.32
C GLU A 136 3.51 8.86 26.73
N ASN A 137 2.77 9.61 25.92
CA ASN A 137 1.53 9.17 25.25
C ASN A 137 1.77 8.75 23.78
N VAL A 138 3.00 8.38 23.42
CA VAL A 138 3.35 7.85 22.09
C VAL A 138 3.89 6.45 22.21
N GLU A 139 3.22 5.52 21.58
CA GLU A 139 3.66 4.14 21.44
C GLU A 139 3.98 3.83 19.98
N ILE A 140 5.19 3.39 19.72
CA ILE A 140 5.59 2.92 18.37
C ILE A 140 5.90 1.44 18.46
N LYS A 141 5.27 0.63 17.62
CA LYS A 141 5.61 -0.79 17.44
C LYS A 141 6.15 -1.05 16.04
N VAL A 142 7.01 -2.05 15.96
CA VAL A 142 7.65 -2.52 14.74
C VAL A 142 7.21 -3.94 14.48
N TYR A 143 6.52 -4.14 13.35
CA TYR A 143 6.06 -5.44 12.89
C TYR A 143 7.22 -6.28 12.36
N ASN A 144 7.42 -7.49 12.87
CA ASN A 144 8.37 -8.48 12.37
C ASN A 144 9.81 -7.92 12.20
N ARG A 145 10.40 -7.45 13.29
CA ARG A 145 11.78 -6.94 13.28
C ARG A 145 12.76 -7.90 12.63
N VAL A 146 13.75 -7.35 11.93
CA VAL A 146 14.81 -8.13 11.28
C VAL A 146 15.51 -9.03 12.30
N ASN A 147 15.41 -10.34 12.10
CA ASN A 147 16.09 -11.35 12.91
C ASN A 147 17.35 -11.84 12.20
N MET A 148 18.51 -11.48 12.69
CA MET A 148 19.80 -11.86 12.08
C MET A 148 20.06 -13.37 12.07
N LEU A 149 19.43 -14.15 12.96
CA LEU A 149 19.54 -15.61 12.99
C LEU A 149 18.56 -16.28 12.02
N MET A 150 17.43 -15.66 11.76
CA MET A 150 16.38 -16.14 10.83
C MET A 150 16.00 -15.03 9.85
N PRO A 151 16.94 -14.56 8.99
CA PRO A 151 16.71 -13.37 8.15
C PRO A 151 15.58 -13.56 7.14
N TRP A 152 15.25 -14.78 6.74
CA TRP A 152 14.11 -15.07 5.87
C TRP A 152 12.75 -14.69 6.49
N LYS A 153 12.61 -14.66 7.82
CA LYS A 153 11.36 -14.20 8.45
C LYS A 153 10.97 -12.78 8.01
N SER A 154 11.94 -11.93 7.66
CA SER A 154 11.71 -10.58 7.14
C SER A 154 11.01 -10.56 5.76
N MET A 155 10.67 -11.71 5.17
CA MET A 155 9.88 -11.76 3.93
C MET A 155 8.40 -11.44 4.19
N GLY A 156 7.84 -11.78 5.35
CA GLY A 156 6.50 -11.34 5.74
C GLY A 156 6.54 -9.89 6.20
N ARG A 157 5.88 -8.98 5.48
CA ARG A 157 5.96 -7.53 5.70
C ARG A 157 4.62 -6.94 6.12
N LEU A 158 4.69 -5.84 6.86
CA LEU A 158 3.55 -4.94 7.03
C LEU A 158 3.47 -4.05 5.78
N HIS A 159 2.41 -4.19 4.98
CA HIS A 159 2.28 -3.35 3.79
C HIS A 159 1.08 -2.41 3.84
N ASP A 160 0.42 -2.31 4.97
CA ASP A 160 -0.71 -1.43 5.24
C ASP A 160 -0.28 0.04 5.32
N LYS A 161 -1.16 0.96 4.91
CA LYS A 161 -0.96 2.40 5.00
C LYS A 161 -2.28 3.07 5.32
N TYR A 162 -2.43 3.51 6.57
CA TYR A 162 -3.62 4.24 7.02
C TYR A 162 -3.30 5.16 8.19
N VAL A 163 -4.16 6.14 8.38
CA VAL A 163 -4.20 7.03 9.55
C VAL A 163 -5.64 7.02 10.06
N ILE A 164 -5.84 6.75 11.36
CA ILE A 164 -7.13 6.89 12.05
C ILE A 164 -6.98 8.05 13.02
N VAL A 165 -7.95 8.95 13.03
CA VAL A 165 -8.04 10.05 13.97
C VAL A 165 -9.37 9.97 14.69
N ASP A 166 -9.31 9.99 15.99
CA ASP A 166 -10.44 9.88 16.90
C ASP A 166 -11.35 8.66 16.54
N ASN A 167 -12.67 8.82 16.54
CA ASN A 167 -13.61 7.73 16.28
C ASN A 167 -14.40 7.91 15.00
N ASP A 168 -14.11 8.92 14.19
CA ASP A 168 -14.94 9.32 13.06
C ASP A 168 -14.19 9.54 11.75
N LEU A 169 -12.85 9.55 11.76
CA LEU A 169 -12.08 9.92 10.59
C LEU A 169 -10.91 8.94 10.33
N TYR A 170 -10.81 8.46 9.11
CA TYR A 170 -9.61 7.73 8.71
C TYR A 170 -9.25 7.95 7.24
N LEU A 171 -7.98 7.69 6.93
CA LEU A 171 -7.42 7.72 5.58
C LEU A 171 -6.70 6.40 5.34
N LEU A 172 -7.03 5.70 4.23
CA LEU A 172 -6.41 4.43 3.85
C LEU A 172 -6.09 4.43 2.35
N GLY A 173 -4.90 3.92 1.98
CA GLY A 173 -4.53 3.83 0.58
C GLY A 173 -3.17 3.20 0.33
N GLY A 174 -2.50 3.62 -0.74
CA GLY A 174 -1.22 3.08 -1.16
C GLY A 174 0.01 3.89 -0.72
N ARG A 175 -0.18 5.11 -0.15
CA ARG A 175 0.91 6.05 0.13
C ARG A 175 1.68 5.72 1.40
N ASN A 176 3.01 5.59 1.26
CA ASN A 176 3.92 5.57 2.39
C ASN A 176 4.19 6.99 2.94
N THR A 177 4.76 7.07 4.15
CA THR A 177 4.99 8.33 4.85
C THR A 177 6.38 8.89 4.54
N TYR A 178 6.56 9.40 3.30
CA TYR A 178 7.78 10.10 2.86
C TYR A 178 7.59 10.79 1.49
N ASP A 179 8.58 11.61 1.08
CA ASP A 179 8.52 12.54 -0.06
C ASP A 179 8.08 11.93 -1.40
N TYR A 180 8.32 10.65 -1.67
CA TYR A 180 7.90 10.05 -2.94
C TYR A 180 6.38 10.01 -3.12
N PHE A 181 5.63 10.04 -2.04
CA PHE A 181 4.18 9.88 -2.02
C PHE A 181 3.43 11.09 -1.47
N LEU A 182 4.12 11.97 -0.74
CA LEU A 182 3.52 13.10 -0.04
C LEU A 182 4.19 14.42 -0.43
N GLY A 183 3.38 15.48 -0.54
CA GLY A 183 3.87 16.82 -0.88
C GLY A 183 4.49 16.91 -2.27
N ASP A 184 5.22 18.00 -2.55
CA ASP A 184 5.76 18.32 -3.87
C ASP A 184 7.29 18.18 -3.98
N ASN A 185 7.96 17.75 -2.90
CA ASN A 185 9.42 17.66 -2.85
C ASN A 185 9.96 16.43 -3.57
N GLY A 186 10.97 16.60 -4.42
CA GLY A 186 11.77 15.51 -4.98
C GLY A 186 11.06 14.64 -6.03
N TYR A 187 11.52 13.39 -6.16
CA TYR A 187 10.91 12.40 -7.05
C TYR A 187 9.56 11.94 -6.51
N LYS A 188 8.60 11.77 -7.40
CA LYS A 188 7.23 11.38 -7.06
C LYS A 188 6.85 10.02 -7.61
N ASN A 189 5.93 9.37 -6.92
CA ASN A 189 5.05 8.33 -7.43
C ASN A 189 3.61 8.83 -7.35
N TYR A 190 2.80 8.53 -8.33
CA TYR A 190 1.36 8.79 -8.24
C TYR A 190 0.69 7.62 -7.51
N ASP A 191 -0.11 7.94 -6.50
CA ASP A 191 -0.85 6.95 -5.72
C ASP A 191 -2.19 7.56 -5.31
N ARG A 192 -3.07 6.79 -4.68
CA ARG A 192 -4.35 7.30 -4.17
C ARG A 192 -4.66 6.78 -2.78
N ASP A 193 -5.38 7.62 -2.05
CA ASP A 193 -5.94 7.30 -0.75
C ASP A 193 -7.44 7.56 -0.76
N VAL A 194 -8.15 6.94 0.18
CA VAL A 194 -9.55 7.23 0.49
C VAL A 194 -9.61 7.84 1.88
N LEU A 195 -10.16 9.04 1.95
CA LEU A 195 -10.60 9.65 3.18
C LEU A 195 -12.01 9.14 3.47
N VAL A 196 -12.24 8.64 4.67
CA VAL A 196 -13.55 8.22 5.15
C VAL A 196 -13.89 8.98 6.43
N TYR A 197 -15.08 9.56 6.43
CA TYR A 197 -15.66 10.28 7.56
C TYR A 197 -16.96 9.63 7.98
N SER A 198 -17.10 9.32 9.27
CA SER A 198 -18.34 8.80 9.85
C SER A 198 -19.17 9.94 10.47
N THR A 199 -20.40 10.12 9.99
CA THR A 199 -21.33 11.12 10.55
C THR A 199 -21.95 10.68 11.87
N ASN A 200 -21.75 9.43 12.27
CA ASN A 200 -22.20 8.87 13.54
C ASN A 200 -21.12 7.92 14.09
N PRO A 201 -20.15 8.42 14.85
CA PRO A 201 -19.02 7.63 15.38
C PRO A 201 -19.44 6.54 16.38
N GLU A 202 -20.66 6.58 16.90
CA GLU A 202 -21.21 5.56 17.79
C GLU A 202 -21.87 4.37 17.04
N HIS A 203 -22.02 4.49 15.72
CA HIS A 203 -22.67 3.48 14.91
C HIS A 203 -21.77 2.30 14.61
N GLN A 204 -22.06 1.14 15.18
CA GLN A 204 -21.22 -0.06 15.11
C GLN A 204 -21.01 -0.63 13.68
N GLU A 205 -21.81 -0.19 12.71
CA GLU A 205 -21.66 -0.58 11.29
C GLU A 205 -20.69 0.33 10.51
N SER A 206 -20.17 1.42 11.13
CA SER A 206 -19.14 2.23 10.49
C SER A 206 -17.89 1.40 10.19
N SER A 207 -17.30 1.62 9.04
CA SER A 207 -16.11 0.91 8.59
C SER A 207 -14.86 1.20 9.43
N ILE A 208 -14.87 2.28 10.22
CA ILE A 208 -13.77 2.61 11.14
C ILE A 208 -13.55 1.47 12.15
N TYR A 209 -14.62 0.84 12.64
CA TYR A 209 -14.51 -0.29 13.58
C TYR A 209 -13.92 -1.54 12.93
N GLN A 210 -14.14 -1.74 11.62
CA GLN A 210 -13.47 -2.84 10.90
C GLN A 210 -11.96 -2.59 10.84
N LEU A 211 -11.55 -1.34 10.57
CA LEU A 211 -10.14 -0.96 10.50
C LEU A 211 -9.47 -0.99 11.88
N GLU A 212 -10.17 -0.56 12.93
CA GLU A 212 -9.67 -0.65 14.31
C GLU A 212 -9.49 -2.09 14.77
N ALA A 213 -10.49 -2.95 14.54
CA ALA A 213 -10.39 -4.37 14.89
C ALA A 213 -9.20 -5.04 14.16
N TYR A 214 -8.98 -4.67 12.89
CA TYR A 214 -7.80 -5.10 12.15
C TYR A 214 -6.51 -4.57 12.81
N PHE A 215 -6.42 -3.27 13.11
CA PHE A 215 -5.26 -2.68 13.78
C PHE A 215 -4.93 -3.39 15.09
N GLU A 216 -5.90 -3.58 15.97
CA GLU A 216 -5.68 -4.24 17.26
C GLU A 216 -5.24 -5.70 17.09
N SER A 217 -5.71 -6.41 16.05
CA SER A 217 -5.26 -7.77 15.74
C SER A 217 -3.78 -7.82 15.39
N VAL A 218 -3.28 -6.84 14.60
CA VAL A 218 -1.85 -6.73 14.24
C VAL A 218 -1.03 -6.20 15.42
N TRP A 219 -1.52 -5.16 16.09
CA TRP A 219 -0.84 -4.53 17.22
C TRP A 219 -0.60 -5.51 18.37
N GLY A 220 -1.54 -6.45 18.60
CA GLY A 220 -1.46 -7.48 19.64
C GLY A 220 -0.54 -8.66 19.32
N MET A 221 0.02 -8.76 18.12
CA MET A 221 0.88 -9.88 17.74
C MET A 221 2.21 -9.89 18.50
N GLU A 222 2.72 -11.11 18.79
CA GLU A 222 4.04 -11.28 19.41
C GLU A 222 5.19 -10.73 18.55
N GLU A 223 5.02 -10.73 17.24
CA GLU A 223 5.98 -10.18 16.28
C GLU A 223 5.99 -8.65 16.25
N CYS A 224 5.02 -7.98 16.84
CA CYS A 224 4.98 -6.52 16.98
C CYS A 224 5.66 -6.10 18.29
N THR A 225 6.88 -5.61 18.18
CA THR A 225 7.70 -5.21 19.33
C THR A 225 7.83 -3.70 19.45
N PHE A 226 7.90 -3.18 20.67
CA PHE A 226 8.07 -1.75 20.90
C PHE A 226 9.37 -1.21 20.31
N PHE A 227 9.28 0.00 19.74
CA PHE A 227 10.41 0.82 19.35
C PHE A 227 10.79 1.70 20.54
N GLU A 228 11.88 1.31 21.23
CA GLU A 228 12.34 2.04 22.40
C GLU A 228 13.05 3.34 22.00
N SER A 229 12.67 4.45 22.64
CA SER A 229 13.34 5.72 22.43
C SER A 229 14.75 5.74 23.03
N ARG A 230 15.62 6.57 22.45
CA ARG A 230 16.94 6.89 23.00
C ARG A 230 16.90 8.29 23.59
N ARG A 231 17.44 8.46 24.78
CA ARG A 231 17.59 9.79 25.40
C ARG A 231 19.02 10.27 25.20
N THR A 232 19.23 11.11 24.21
CA THR A 232 20.52 11.74 23.88
C THR A 232 20.35 13.21 23.59
N GLU A 233 21.42 13.99 23.69
CA GLU A 233 21.42 15.42 23.31
C GLU A 233 20.92 15.63 21.87
N LYS A 234 21.30 14.74 20.93
CA LYS A 234 20.85 14.81 19.54
C LYS A 234 19.34 14.62 19.41
N VAL A 235 18.73 13.76 20.22
CA VAL A 235 17.28 13.53 20.25
C VAL A 235 16.57 14.78 20.79
N SER A 236 17.11 15.43 21.84
CA SER A 236 16.56 16.70 22.34
C SER A 236 16.64 17.81 21.28
N MET A 237 17.77 17.93 20.59
CA MET A 237 17.91 18.87 19.47
C MET A 237 16.97 18.56 18.29
N ALA A 238 16.70 17.28 18.03
CA ALA A 238 15.75 16.88 16.98
C ALA A 238 14.31 17.27 17.38
N GLN A 239 13.95 17.14 18.65
CA GLN A 239 12.68 17.60 19.17
C GLN A 239 12.50 19.12 18.98
N GLU A 240 13.49 19.93 19.36
CA GLU A 240 13.47 21.38 19.15
C GLU A 240 13.27 21.75 17.67
N LYS A 241 13.97 21.04 16.76
CA LYS A 241 13.81 21.25 15.31
C LYS A 241 12.43 20.86 14.79
N LEU A 242 11.77 19.85 15.36
CA LEU A 242 10.38 19.51 15.00
C LEU A 242 9.42 20.60 15.50
N GLU A 243 9.67 21.21 16.65
CA GLU A 243 8.90 22.34 17.17
C GLU A 243 9.03 23.56 16.25
N GLU A 244 10.26 23.92 15.86
CA GLU A 244 10.52 25.00 14.89
C GLU A 244 9.84 24.72 13.55
N ARG A 245 9.86 23.44 13.10
CA ARG A 245 9.22 23.02 11.86
C ARG A 245 7.71 23.15 11.93
N TYR A 246 7.10 22.79 13.04
CA TYR A 246 5.66 22.97 13.23
C TYR A 246 5.25 24.44 13.12
N GLU A 247 6.00 25.36 13.73
CA GLU A 247 5.75 26.80 13.60
C GLU A 247 5.90 27.30 12.15
N LYS A 248 6.75 26.65 11.36
CA LYS A 248 6.87 26.92 9.93
C LYS A 248 5.64 26.40 9.17
N ILE A 249 5.20 25.16 9.44
CA ILE A 249 4.03 24.53 8.82
C ILE A 249 2.78 25.38 9.04
N ARG A 250 2.52 25.85 10.27
CA ARG A 250 1.37 26.72 10.58
C ARG A 250 1.35 28.00 9.76
N ARG A 251 2.53 28.58 9.49
CA ARG A 251 2.64 29.78 8.64
C ARG A 251 2.45 29.47 7.15
N GLU A 252 2.92 28.33 6.68
CA GLU A 252 2.78 27.91 5.28
C GLU A 252 1.37 27.39 4.95
N TYR A 253 0.71 26.77 5.92
CA TYR A 253 -0.62 26.18 5.78
C TYR A 253 -1.60 26.75 6.85
N PRO A 254 -2.02 28.02 6.75
CA PRO A 254 -2.97 28.59 7.73
C PRO A 254 -4.29 27.81 7.82
N VAL A 255 -4.65 27.08 6.76
CA VAL A 255 -5.85 26.20 6.71
C VAL A 255 -5.85 25.09 7.76
N LEU A 256 -4.72 24.77 8.38
CA LEU A 256 -4.64 23.79 9.48
C LEU A 256 -5.41 24.25 10.73
N GLU A 257 -5.59 25.56 10.92
CA GLU A 257 -6.35 26.14 12.03
C GLU A 257 -7.87 26.20 11.75
N GLU A 258 -8.28 25.90 10.52
CA GLU A 258 -9.68 25.94 10.11
C GLU A 258 -10.32 24.56 10.34
N THR A 259 -11.52 24.54 10.93
CA THR A 259 -12.31 23.30 11.05
C THR A 259 -12.73 22.82 9.66
N THR A 260 -12.40 21.59 9.31
CA THR A 260 -12.77 20.99 8.03
C THR A 260 -14.22 20.50 8.06
N ASP A 261 -15.03 20.91 7.09
CA ASP A 261 -16.38 20.38 6.86
C ASP A 261 -16.31 19.09 6.03
N TYR A 262 -16.05 17.96 6.70
CA TYR A 262 -15.94 16.66 6.06
C TYR A 262 -17.26 16.20 5.43
N VAL A 263 -18.42 16.64 5.91
CA VAL A 263 -19.71 16.33 5.27
C VAL A 263 -19.78 16.95 3.88
N ARG A 264 -19.31 18.18 3.74
CA ARG A 264 -19.28 18.88 2.45
C ARG A 264 -18.23 18.33 1.49
N MET A 265 -17.10 17.88 2.03
CA MET A 265 -15.95 17.39 1.26
C MET A 265 -16.19 15.98 0.68
N THR A 266 -16.94 15.14 1.36
CA THR A 266 -17.08 13.71 1.07
C THR A 266 -18.45 13.37 0.43
N PHE A 267 -18.51 12.25 -0.28
CA PHE A 267 -19.75 11.70 -0.86
C PHE A 267 -20.40 10.69 0.09
N GLU A 268 -21.71 10.58 0.01
CA GLU A 268 -22.46 9.51 0.66
C GLU A 268 -22.09 8.15 0.08
N VAL A 269 -22.02 7.14 0.94
CA VAL A 269 -21.81 5.76 0.54
C VAL A 269 -22.90 4.86 1.12
N ASN A 270 -23.23 3.80 0.41
CA ASN A 270 -24.17 2.80 0.91
C ASN A 270 -23.48 1.85 1.88
N LYS A 271 -22.26 1.44 1.56
CA LYS A 271 -21.46 0.53 2.38
C LYS A 271 -19.96 0.67 2.11
N ILE A 272 -19.17 0.49 3.16
CA ILE A 272 -17.73 0.26 3.05
C ILE A 272 -17.42 -1.09 3.70
N THR A 273 -16.72 -1.96 3.00
CA THR A 273 -16.24 -3.25 3.49
C THR A 273 -14.73 -3.30 3.43
N LEU A 274 -14.08 -3.63 4.55
CA LEU A 274 -12.65 -3.83 4.61
C LEU A 274 -12.30 -5.28 4.26
N LEU A 275 -11.46 -5.48 3.25
CA LEU A 275 -10.83 -6.75 2.95
C LEU A 275 -9.40 -6.74 3.48
N SER A 276 -8.97 -7.82 4.12
CA SER A 276 -7.63 -7.97 4.67
C SER A 276 -7.08 -9.36 4.44
N ASN A 277 -5.75 -9.45 4.29
CA ASN A 277 -5.03 -10.72 4.38
C ASN A 277 -4.85 -11.14 5.84
N PRO A 278 -4.65 -12.44 6.14
CA PRO A 278 -4.19 -12.88 7.46
C PRO A 278 -2.93 -12.15 7.90
N THR A 279 -2.79 -11.86 9.19
CA THR A 279 -1.77 -10.94 9.71
C THR A 279 -0.45 -11.59 10.11
N HIS A 280 -0.38 -12.94 10.22
CA HIS A 280 0.86 -13.66 10.60
C HIS A 280 2.00 -13.49 9.59
N VAL A 281 3.24 -13.71 9.99
CA VAL A 281 4.47 -13.42 9.21
C VAL A 281 4.89 -14.48 8.20
N TYR A 282 4.16 -15.59 8.09
CA TYR A 282 4.42 -16.66 7.11
C TYR A 282 3.52 -16.54 5.88
N THR A 283 3.59 -17.54 4.99
CA THR A 283 2.67 -17.58 3.83
C THR A 283 1.21 -17.58 4.26
N LYS A 284 0.43 -16.70 3.66
CA LYS A 284 -0.95 -16.38 4.01
C LYS A 284 -1.93 -17.03 3.06
N GLU A 285 -3.09 -17.37 3.58
CA GLU A 285 -4.27 -17.65 2.78
C GLU A 285 -4.62 -16.42 1.94
N PRO A 286 -4.86 -16.55 0.63
CA PRO A 286 -4.99 -15.41 -0.30
C PRO A 286 -6.41 -14.78 -0.28
N THR A 287 -6.87 -14.36 0.89
CA THR A 287 -8.25 -13.91 1.15
C THR A 287 -8.62 -12.67 0.34
N VAL A 288 -7.73 -11.67 0.28
CA VAL A 288 -7.98 -10.45 -0.48
C VAL A 288 -8.13 -10.76 -1.96
N PHE A 289 -7.16 -11.47 -2.57
CA PHE A 289 -7.22 -11.78 -4.00
C PHE A 289 -8.46 -12.59 -4.36
N TYR A 290 -8.80 -13.61 -3.58
CA TYR A 290 -10.02 -14.39 -3.78
C TYR A 290 -11.27 -13.51 -3.76
N SER A 291 -11.38 -12.64 -2.76
CA SER A 291 -12.53 -11.73 -2.64
C SER A 291 -12.66 -10.77 -3.82
N LEU A 292 -11.52 -10.21 -4.28
CA LEU A 292 -11.48 -9.34 -5.46
C LEU A 292 -11.94 -10.10 -6.72
N VAL A 293 -11.48 -11.33 -6.92
CA VAL A 293 -11.90 -12.20 -8.04
C VAL A 293 -13.40 -12.46 -7.99
N GLU A 294 -13.95 -12.84 -6.83
CA GLU A 294 -15.38 -13.12 -6.69
C GLU A 294 -16.25 -11.86 -6.90
N ILE A 295 -15.80 -10.67 -6.48
CA ILE A 295 -16.49 -9.40 -6.76
C ILE A 295 -16.47 -9.13 -8.28
N MET A 296 -15.32 -9.23 -8.93
CA MET A 296 -15.17 -8.97 -10.37
C MET A 296 -15.99 -9.95 -11.21
N LYS A 297 -16.01 -11.23 -10.87
CA LYS A 297 -16.78 -12.27 -11.58
C LYS A 297 -18.28 -12.04 -11.56
N GLN A 298 -18.82 -11.27 -10.62
CA GLN A 298 -20.24 -10.95 -10.53
C GLN A 298 -20.63 -9.65 -11.25
N SER A 299 -19.63 -8.89 -11.72
CA SER A 299 -19.89 -7.64 -12.46
C SER A 299 -20.59 -7.93 -13.80
N LYS A 300 -21.53 -7.04 -14.14
CA LYS A 300 -22.14 -6.99 -15.49
C LYS A 300 -21.71 -5.75 -16.28
N GLY A 301 -20.88 -4.91 -15.69
CA GLY A 301 -20.36 -3.68 -16.28
C GLY A 301 -18.85 -3.75 -16.44
N GLU A 302 -18.26 -2.75 -17.07
CA GLU A 302 -16.83 -2.62 -17.26
C GLU A 302 -16.05 -2.77 -15.95
N ILE A 303 -14.89 -3.43 -16.02
CA ILE A 303 -13.96 -3.58 -14.91
C ILE A 303 -12.65 -2.91 -15.30
N LEU A 304 -12.20 -1.96 -14.48
CA LEU A 304 -10.93 -1.27 -14.65
C LEU A 304 -10.01 -1.62 -13.47
N ILE A 305 -8.88 -2.24 -13.75
CA ILE A 305 -7.87 -2.63 -12.74
C ILE A 305 -6.65 -1.77 -12.94
N HIS A 306 -6.24 -1.00 -11.94
CA HIS A 306 -4.99 -0.26 -11.93
C HIS A 306 -4.04 -0.83 -10.87
N THR A 307 -2.84 -1.21 -11.29
CA THR A 307 -1.79 -1.73 -10.41
C THR A 307 -0.40 -1.29 -10.90
N PRO A 308 0.56 -0.98 -10.01
CA PRO A 308 1.87 -0.50 -10.44
C PRO A 308 2.68 -1.52 -11.23
N TYR A 309 2.49 -2.80 -10.94
CA TYR A 309 3.08 -3.96 -11.60
C TYR A 309 2.22 -5.20 -11.35
N ILE A 310 2.47 -6.26 -12.12
CA ILE A 310 1.73 -7.52 -12.05
C ILE A 310 2.68 -8.71 -12.12
N ILE A 311 2.56 -9.63 -11.16
CA ILE A 311 3.37 -10.87 -11.05
C ILE A 311 2.44 -12.01 -10.64
N CYS A 312 2.04 -12.86 -11.59
CA CYS A 312 1.02 -13.88 -11.38
C CYS A 312 1.60 -15.30 -11.27
N ASN A 313 1.00 -16.12 -10.41
CA ASN A 313 1.11 -17.58 -10.50
C ASN A 313 0.01 -18.17 -11.41
N GLU A 314 -0.05 -19.50 -11.54
CA GLU A 314 -1.04 -20.18 -12.38
C GLU A 314 -2.48 -19.82 -11.99
N TRP A 315 -2.80 -19.90 -10.71
CA TRP A 315 -4.14 -19.58 -10.20
C TRP A 315 -4.57 -18.14 -10.48
N MET A 316 -3.65 -17.20 -10.41
CA MET A 316 -3.95 -15.78 -10.74
C MET A 316 -4.25 -15.63 -12.25
N TYR A 317 -3.51 -16.30 -13.14
CA TYR A 317 -3.80 -16.28 -14.58
C TYR A 317 -5.17 -16.91 -14.88
N GLU A 318 -5.45 -18.08 -14.31
CA GLU A 318 -6.74 -18.76 -14.45
C GLU A 318 -7.90 -17.89 -13.93
N SER A 319 -7.69 -17.19 -12.79
CA SER A 319 -8.67 -16.26 -12.24
C SER A 319 -8.96 -15.08 -13.17
N PHE A 320 -7.93 -14.47 -13.78
CA PHE A 320 -8.12 -13.40 -14.76
C PHE A 320 -8.84 -13.91 -16.01
N GLN A 321 -8.51 -15.10 -16.49
CA GLN A 321 -9.23 -15.70 -17.60
C GLN A 321 -10.71 -15.91 -17.27
N GLU A 322 -11.03 -16.46 -16.10
CA GLU A 322 -12.42 -16.63 -15.65
C GLU A 322 -13.20 -15.30 -15.56
N ILE A 323 -12.52 -14.23 -15.15
CA ILE A 323 -13.12 -12.88 -15.10
C ILE A 323 -13.39 -12.40 -16.53
N CYS A 324 -12.42 -12.51 -17.44
CA CYS A 324 -12.55 -12.06 -18.84
C CYS A 324 -13.56 -12.88 -19.62
N ASP A 325 -13.67 -14.19 -19.39
CA ASP A 325 -14.68 -15.07 -20.01
C ASP A 325 -16.11 -14.61 -19.64
N ARG A 326 -16.31 -14.06 -18.44
CA ARG A 326 -17.59 -13.53 -17.98
C ARG A 326 -17.81 -12.07 -18.36
N ASN A 327 -16.73 -11.30 -18.39
CA ASN A 327 -16.73 -9.87 -18.67
C ASN A 327 -15.56 -9.49 -19.58
N PRO A 328 -15.72 -9.54 -20.92
CA PRO A 328 -14.70 -9.18 -21.89
C PRO A 328 -14.24 -7.72 -21.81
N ASP A 329 -15.04 -6.83 -21.18
CA ASP A 329 -14.71 -5.42 -20.96
C ASP A 329 -13.85 -5.22 -19.68
N THR A 330 -12.97 -6.18 -19.39
CA THR A 330 -12.02 -6.10 -18.29
C THR A 330 -10.69 -5.54 -18.78
N SER A 331 -10.27 -4.42 -18.20
CA SER A 331 -9.02 -3.73 -18.53
C SER A 331 -8.06 -3.70 -17.34
N LEU A 332 -6.77 -3.79 -17.64
CA LEU A 332 -5.69 -3.68 -16.66
C LEU A 332 -4.68 -2.63 -17.11
N LEU A 333 -4.46 -1.61 -16.28
CA LEU A 333 -3.38 -0.62 -16.46
C LEU A 333 -2.24 -0.93 -15.50
N THR A 334 -1.02 -0.97 -16.05
CA THR A 334 0.22 -1.09 -15.28
C THR A 334 1.30 -0.17 -15.86
N ASN A 335 2.40 0.07 -15.15
CA ASN A 335 3.50 0.82 -15.73
C ASN A 335 4.14 0.06 -16.89
N SER A 336 4.51 0.76 -17.96
CA SER A 336 5.44 0.20 -18.94
C SER A 336 6.77 -0.20 -18.28
N ALA A 337 7.52 -1.09 -18.88
CA ALA A 337 8.84 -1.48 -18.34
C ALA A 337 9.83 -0.31 -18.27
N ALA A 338 9.63 0.73 -19.08
CA ALA A 338 10.43 1.96 -19.05
C ALA A 338 10.06 2.86 -17.86
N ASN A 339 8.78 2.90 -17.52
CA ASN A 339 8.20 3.79 -16.50
C ASN A 339 8.12 3.12 -15.11
N ASN A 340 8.42 1.83 -15.00
CA ASN A 340 8.25 1.05 -13.77
C ASN A 340 9.35 1.34 -12.75
N GLY A 341 8.95 1.78 -11.55
CA GLY A 341 9.84 2.00 -10.41
C GLY A 341 10.39 0.71 -9.78
N ASN A 342 9.77 -0.45 -10.06
CA ASN A 342 10.19 -1.77 -9.59
C ASN A 342 10.83 -2.61 -10.71
N PRO A 343 12.18 -2.75 -10.75
CA PRO A 343 12.85 -3.52 -11.80
C PRO A 343 12.51 -5.02 -11.80
N PHE A 344 12.14 -5.60 -10.65
CA PHE A 344 11.69 -7.01 -10.58
C PHE A 344 10.33 -7.17 -11.25
N GLY A 345 9.36 -6.29 -10.93
CA GLY A 345 8.06 -6.27 -11.59
C GLY A 345 8.18 -6.07 -13.09
N ALA A 346 9.02 -5.12 -13.54
CA ALA A 346 9.29 -4.92 -14.96
C ALA A 346 9.91 -6.16 -15.63
N SER A 347 10.81 -6.86 -14.93
CA SER A 347 11.46 -8.08 -15.45
C SER A 347 10.46 -9.22 -15.61
N ASP A 348 9.64 -9.50 -14.61
CA ASP A 348 8.62 -10.56 -14.64
C ASP A 348 7.56 -10.27 -15.70
N TYR A 349 7.08 -9.02 -15.75
CA TYR A 349 6.11 -8.58 -16.76
C TYR A 349 6.59 -8.82 -18.19
N LEU A 350 7.83 -8.42 -18.52
CA LEU A 350 8.38 -8.64 -19.87
C LEU A 350 8.55 -10.12 -20.23
N ILE A 351 8.76 -11.00 -19.25
CA ILE A 351 8.83 -12.45 -19.49
C ILE A 351 7.44 -13.03 -19.76
N ASN A 352 6.45 -12.62 -18.96
CA ASN A 352 5.13 -13.23 -18.88
C ASN A 352 4.02 -12.43 -19.61
N LYS A 353 4.37 -11.36 -20.32
CA LYS A 353 3.42 -10.45 -20.98
C LYS A 353 2.46 -11.17 -21.93
N GLU A 354 3.00 -12.07 -22.78
CA GLU A 354 2.18 -12.87 -23.71
C GLU A 354 1.11 -13.66 -22.96
N ARG A 355 1.49 -14.27 -21.85
CA ARG A 355 0.59 -15.04 -21.02
C ARG A 355 -0.51 -14.19 -20.36
N LEU A 356 -0.20 -12.94 -20.00
CA LEU A 356 -1.21 -11.99 -19.52
C LEU A 356 -2.21 -11.62 -20.62
N VAL A 357 -1.72 -11.39 -21.85
CA VAL A 357 -2.60 -11.15 -23.02
C VAL A 357 -3.52 -12.34 -23.27
N ASP A 358 -3.00 -13.57 -23.16
CA ASP A 358 -3.77 -14.80 -23.36
C ASP A 358 -4.92 -15.00 -22.35
N THR A 359 -4.91 -14.29 -21.21
CA THR A 359 -6.05 -14.29 -20.26
C THR A 359 -7.28 -13.54 -20.78
N GLY A 360 -7.15 -12.77 -21.85
CA GLY A 360 -8.23 -11.93 -22.39
C GLY A 360 -8.30 -10.52 -21.80
N LEU A 361 -7.39 -10.15 -20.89
CA LEU A 361 -7.29 -8.79 -20.34
C LEU A 361 -6.95 -7.76 -21.43
N ASN A 362 -7.68 -6.64 -21.45
CA ASN A 362 -7.27 -5.46 -22.21
C ASN A 362 -6.17 -4.73 -21.43
N ILE A 363 -4.91 -4.89 -21.84
CA ILE A 363 -3.76 -4.38 -21.10
C ILE A 363 -3.34 -3.02 -21.62
N TYR A 364 -3.11 -2.07 -20.70
CA TYR A 364 -2.60 -0.73 -20.95
C TYR A 364 -1.29 -0.51 -20.20
N GLU A 365 -0.25 -0.08 -20.92
CA GLU A 365 1.04 0.30 -20.34
C GLU A 365 1.11 1.83 -20.19
N TYR A 366 1.21 2.29 -18.95
CA TYR A 366 1.30 3.72 -18.63
C TYR A 366 2.68 4.29 -18.96
N GLU A 367 2.71 5.41 -19.68
CA GLU A 367 3.90 6.06 -20.22
C GLU A 367 4.09 7.51 -19.73
N GLY A 368 3.47 7.91 -18.63
CA GLY A 368 3.44 9.29 -18.15
C GLY A 368 4.75 9.83 -17.56
N GLY A 369 5.84 9.05 -17.50
CA GLY A 369 7.18 9.50 -17.06
C GLY A 369 7.40 9.51 -15.54
N VAL A 370 6.35 9.59 -14.75
CA VAL A 370 6.35 9.37 -13.29
C VAL A 370 5.73 8.02 -13.01
N SER A 371 6.31 7.22 -12.12
CA SER A 371 5.77 5.89 -11.82
C SER A 371 4.39 5.99 -11.20
N TYR A 372 3.41 5.31 -11.78
CA TYR A 372 2.10 5.09 -11.18
C TYR A 372 2.20 3.99 -10.12
N HIS A 373 1.65 4.25 -8.93
CA HIS A 373 1.74 3.32 -7.82
C HIS A 373 0.37 3.00 -7.18
N GLY A 374 -0.72 3.58 -7.67
CA GLY A 374 -2.07 3.32 -7.17
C GLY A 374 -2.52 1.87 -7.37
N LYS A 375 -3.28 1.36 -6.43
CA LYS A 375 -3.90 0.04 -6.44
C LYS A 375 -5.40 0.23 -6.30
N SER A 376 -6.11 0.08 -7.40
CA SER A 376 -7.55 0.31 -7.41
C SER A 376 -8.27 -0.49 -8.48
N ILE A 377 -9.52 -0.82 -8.20
CA ILE A 377 -10.40 -1.49 -9.13
C ILE A 377 -11.73 -0.75 -9.14
N SER A 378 -12.21 -0.38 -10.34
CA SER A 378 -13.59 0.06 -10.55
C SER A 378 -14.39 -1.10 -11.11
N VAL A 379 -15.52 -1.43 -10.48
CA VAL A 379 -16.39 -2.53 -10.89
C VAL A 379 -17.78 -1.98 -11.24
N GLY A 380 -18.10 -1.98 -12.51
CA GLY A 380 -19.32 -1.36 -13.03
C GLY A 380 -19.34 0.15 -12.72
N ASN A 381 -20.53 0.65 -12.37
CA ASN A 381 -20.73 2.07 -12.03
C ASN A 381 -20.93 2.31 -10.51
N ARG A 382 -20.62 1.31 -9.67
CA ARG A 382 -21.05 1.33 -8.28
C ARG A 382 -19.94 1.02 -7.27
N LEU A 383 -19.07 0.01 -7.52
CA LEU A 383 -18.00 -0.32 -6.59
C LEU A 383 -16.68 0.34 -6.95
N SER A 384 -16.06 0.94 -5.95
CA SER A 384 -14.67 1.39 -5.95
C SER A 384 -13.88 0.56 -4.95
N ILE A 385 -12.75 -0.02 -5.37
CA ILE A 385 -11.91 -0.83 -4.50
C ILE A 385 -10.52 -0.20 -4.50
N ILE A 386 -10.05 0.26 -3.34
CA ILE A 386 -8.81 1.03 -3.21
C ILE A 386 -8.07 0.60 -1.96
N GLY A 387 -6.74 0.49 -2.03
CA GLY A 387 -5.94 0.18 -0.86
C GLY A 387 -4.46 -0.08 -1.14
N SER A 388 -3.87 -1.03 -0.43
CA SER A 388 -2.43 -1.32 -0.48
C SER A 388 -2.06 -2.48 -1.40
N PHE A 389 -3.02 -3.34 -1.80
CA PHE A 389 -2.82 -4.62 -2.46
C PHE A 389 -2.35 -4.48 -3.91
N ASN A 390 -1.14 -4.96 -4.22
CA ASN A 390 -0.66 -5.09 -5.59
C ASN A 390 -1.12 -6.40 -6.22
N MET A 391 -1.20 -6.44 -7.55
CA MET A 391 -1.44 -7.70 -8.29
C MET A 391 -0.14 -8.52 -8.40
N ASP A 392 0.46 -8.84 -7.27
CA ASP A 392 1.68 -9.62 -7.19
C ASP A 392 1.61 -10.71 -6.11
N MET A 393 2.53 -11.67 -6.20
CA MET A 393 2.54 -12.83 -5.31
C MET A 393 2.89 -12.49 -3.86
N ARG A 394 3.58 -11.35 -3.62
CA ARG A 394 3.82 -10.88 -2.26
C ARG A 394 2.55 -10.42 -1.59
N SER A 395 1.79 -9.55 -2.28
CA SER A 395 0.50 -9.07 -1.79
C SER A 395 -0.50 -10.22 -1.62
N VAL A 396 -0.46 -11.21 -2.50
CA VAL A 396 -1.36 -12.38 -2.41
C VAL A 396 -1.02 -13.28 -1.22
N TYR A 397 0.28 -13.55 -0.95
CA TYR A 397 0.68 -14.63 -0.03
C TYR A 397 1.59 -14.25 1.13
N LEU A 398 2.20 -13.07 1.14
CA LEU A 398 3.26 -12.76 2.11
C LEU A 398 2.98 -11.53 2.98
N ASP A 399 2.51 -10.46 2.37
CA ASP A 399 2.38 -9.18 3.05
C ASP A 399 1.01 -9.03 3.72
N THR A 400 0.92 -8.23 4.76
CA THR A 400 -0.38 -7.72 5.20
C THR A 400 -0.89 -6.76 4.13
N GLU A 401 -2.17 -6.81 3.84
CA GLU A 401 -2.78 -5.98 2.81
C GLU A 401 -4.20 -5.61 3.19
N LEU A 402 -4.59 -4.41 2.81
CA LEU A 402 -5.93 -3.88 3.01
C LEU A 402 -6.51 -3.33 1.72
N MET A 403 -7.80 -3.63 1.46
CA MET A 403 -8.58 -2.99 0.41
C MET A 403 -9.94 -2.55 0.95
N LEU A 404 -10.33 -1.32 0.70
CA LEU A 404 -11.68 -0.82 0.94
C LEU A 404 -12.54 -1.07 -0.29
N VAL A 405 -13.64 -1.80 -0.12
CA VAL A 405 -14.70 -1.94 -1.13
C VAL A 405 -15.79 -0.95 -0.79
N ILE A 406 -15.99 0.05 -1.63
CA ILE A 406 -16.88 1.18 -1.40
C ILE A 406 -18.05 1.11 -2.38
N ASP A 407 -19.25 0.93 -1.88
CA ASP A 407 -20.50 0.93 -2.64
C ASP A 407 -21.07 2.34 -2.69
N SER A 408 -20.76 3.07 -3.77
CA SER A 408 -21.25 4.42 -4.05
C SER A 408 -21.04 4.79 -5.51
N GLU A 409 -22.12 5.19 -6.21
CA GLU A 409 -22.00 5.68 -7.59
C GLU A 409 -21.19 6.98 -7.69
N ALA A 410 -21.27 7.85 -6.67
CA ALA A 410 -20.54 9.11 -6.66
C ALA A 410 -19.02 8.88 -6.52
N VAL A 411 -18.61 8.04 -5.56
CA VAL A 411 -17.20 7.68 -5.37
C VAL A 411 -16.65 6.89 -6.56
N ASN A 412 -17.48 5.99 -7.14
CA ASN A 412 -17.06 5.24 -8.33
C ASN A 412 -16.85 6.16 -9.53
N ARG A 413 -17.69 7.18 -9.73
CA ARG A 413 -17.51 8.18 -10.77
C ARG A 413 -16.21 8.96 -10.57
N GLN A 414 -15.93 9.42 -9.34
CA GLN A 414 -14.67 10.08 -9.01
C GLN A 414 -13.46 9.18 -9.31
N LEU A 415 -13.52 7.90 -8.91
CA LEU A 415 -12.45 6.94 -9.21
C LEU A 415 -12.21 6.81 -10.72
N ARG A 416 -13.27 6.63 -11.50
CA ARG A 416 -13.17 6.47 -12.95
C ARG A 416 -12.61 7.72 -13.64
N GLU A 417 -13.03 8.90 -13.23
CA GLU A 417 -12.49 10.17 -13.73
C GLU A 417 -10.98 10.28 -13.46
N ASN A 418 -10.53 9.89 -12.25
CA ASN A 418 -9.11 9.86 -11.91
C ASN A 418 -8.35 8.79 -12.71
N MET A 419 -8.93 7.61 -12.92
CA MET A 419 -8.31 6.53 -13.69
C MET A 419 -8.11 6.93 -15.16
N GLN A 420 -9.08 7.61 -15.78
CA GLN A 420 -9.01 8.05 -17.18
C GLN A 420 -7.80 8.94 -17.49
N VAL A 421 -7.31 9.70 -16.50
CA VAL A 421 -6.10 10.54 -16.67
C VAL A 421 -4.88 9.67 -17.01
N TYR A 422 -4.75 8.52 -16.35
CA TYR A 422 -3.64 7.59 -16.60
C TYR A 422 -3.85 6.76 -17.86
N GLU A 423 -5.08 6.36 -18.15
CA GLU A 423 -5.44 5.64 -19.37
C GLU A 423 -5.14 6.47 -20.61
N ALA A 424 -5.45 7.78 -20.58
CA ALA A 424 -5.17 8.71 -21.67
C ALA A 424 -3.65 8.90 -21.96
N ALA A 425 -2.78 8.53 -21.00
CA ALA A 425 -1.33 8.56 -21.13
C ALA A 425 -0.72 7.16 -21.29
N SER A 426 -1.52 6.19 -21.73
CA SER A 426 -1.11 4.78 -21.87
C SER A 426 -1.17 4.30 -23.32
N VAL A 427 -0.41 3.24 -23.61
CA VAL A 427 -0.47 2.49 -24.86
C VAL A 427 -1.19 1.18 -24.65
N LYS A 428 -2.06 0.77 -25.57
CA LYS A 428 -2.75 -0.52 -25.51
C LYS A 428 -1.84 -1.63 -26.06
N VAL A 429 -1.71 -2.71 -25.32
CA VAL A 429 -0.96 -3.89 -25.71
C VAL A 429 -1.85 -4.75 -26.60
N LEU A 430 -1.41 -5.07 -27.82
CA LEU A 430 -2.11 -5.98 -28.75
C LEU A 430 -1.55 -7.41 -28.60
N ASP A 431 -0.23 -7.51 -28.45
CA ASP A 431 0.50 -8.74 -28.19
C ASP A 431 1.85 -8.41 -27.53
N LYS A 432 2.76 -9.36 -27.41
CA LYS A 432 4.06 -9.17 -26.77
C LYS A 432 4.90 -8.03 -27.35
N GLU A 433 4.80 -7.77 -28.64
CA GLU A 433 5.66 -6.84 -29.40
C GLU A 433 4.89 -5.67 -30.00
N ASN A 434 3.58 -5.83 -30.23
CA ASN A 434 2.74 -4.86 -30.91
C ASN A 434 1.84 -4.09 -29.97
N TYR A 435 1.68 -2.81 -30.28
CA TYR A 435 0.92 -1.83 -29.50
C TYR A 435 0.03 -0.98 -30.39
N GLU A 436 -1.10 -0.57 -29.85
CA GLU A 436 -1.87 0.57 -30.35
C GLU A 436 -1.44 1.79 -29.56
N ILE A 437 -0.83 2.77 -30.25
CA ILE A 437 -0.23 3.97 -29.65
C ILE A 437 -1.08 5.19 -30.05
N PRO A 438 -1.76 5.84 -29.07
CA PRO A 438 -2.49 7.09 -29.33
C PRO A 438 -1.53 8.21 -29.82
N GLU A 439 -2.02 9.10 -30.69
CA GLU A 439 -1.21 10.18 -31.28
C GLU A 439 -0.54 11.10 -30.24
N ASN A 440 -1.18 11.28 -29.09
CA ASN A 440 -0.72 12.12 -27.98
C ASN A 440 0.22 11.40 -27.00
N VAL A 441 0.46 10.10 -27.15
CA VAL A 441 1.29 9.30 -26.24
C VAL A 441 2.63 8.99 -26.90
N LYS A 442 3.70 9.26 -26.18
CA LYS A 442 5.05 8.89 -26.60
C LYS A 442 5.53 7.68 -25.79
N GLN A 443 5.64 6.54 -26.47
CA GLN A 443 6.22 5.35 -25.85
C GLN A 443 7.66 5.61 -25.41
N GLN A 444 7.99 5.26 -24.16
CA GLN A 444 9.31 5.49 -23.58
C GLN A 444 10.26 4.33 -23.86
N GLU A 445 11.52 4.64 -24.12
CA GLU A 445 12.56 3.62 -24.25
C GLU A 445 13.13 3.24 -22.89
N ILE A 446 13.27 1.94 -22.65
CA ILE A 446 13.96 1.44 -21.46
C ILE A 446 15.41 1.91 -21.49
N SER A 447 15.85 2.68 -20.50
CA SER A 447 17.23 3.15 -20.41
C SER A 447 18.23 1.99 -20.41
N LYS A 448 19.42 2.18 -20.98
CA LYS A 448 20.47 1.13 -21.01
C LYS A 448 20.77 0.56 -19.62
N LYS A 449 20.77 1.40 -18.58
CA LYS A 449 20.97 1.01 -17.18
C LYS A 449 19.84 0.11 -16.68
N ASN A 450 18.58 0.45 -16.96
CA ASN A 450 17.43 -0.33 -16.55
C ASN A 450 17.33 -1.64 -17.36
N LYS A 451 17.62 -1.61 -18.66
CA LYS A 451 17.67 -2.81 -19.49
C LYS A 451 18.71 -3.83 -18.99
N TRP A 452 19.87 -3.36 -18.54
CA TRP A 452 20.89 -4.22 -17.93
C TRP A 452 20.39 -4.81 -16.59
N LYS A 453 19.79 -4.01 -15.70
CA LYS A 453 19.21 -4.49 -14.44
C LYS A 453 18.12 -5.53 -14.68
N ILE A 454 17.16 -5.23 -15.54
CA ILE A 454 16.05 -6.14 -15.91
C ILE A 454 16.62 -7.48 -16.43
N ASN A 455 17.63 -7.45 -17.30
CA ASN A 455 18.21 -8.69 -17.83
C ASN A 455 18.94 -9.53 -16.77
N ILE A 456 19.57 -8.93 -15.76
CA ILE A 456 20.14 -9.66 -14.63
C ILE A 456 19.02 -10.27 -13.79
N LEU A 457 17.94 -9.50 -13.53
CA LEU A 457 16.84 -9.93 -12.69
C LEU A 457 16.04 -11.10 -13.29
N LYS A 458 16.08 -11.28 -14.61
CA LYS A 458 15.53 -12.47 -15.27
C LYS A 458 16.12 -13.80 -14.72
N ILE A 459 17.37 -13.79 -14.27
CA ILE A 459 18.01 -14.96 -13.65
C ILE A 459 17.33 -15.32 -12.31
N PHE A 460 16.77 -14.31 -11.62
CA PHE A 460 16.09 -14.48 -10.33
C PHE A 460 14.59 -14.73 -10.46
N ASN A 461 14.06 -14.87 -11.68
CA ASN A 461 12.65 -15.18 -11.91
C ASN A 461 12.21 -16.49 -11.22
N TRP A 462 13.14 -17.35 -10.88
CA TRP A 462 12.91 -18.55 -10.08
C TRP A 462 12.38 -18.25 -8.67
N PHE A 463 12.70 -17.07 -8.12
CA PHE A 463 12.23 -16.62 -6.82
C PHE A 463 10.98 -15.74 -6.89
N ARG A 464 10.26 -15.75 -8.01
CA ARG A 464 9.06 -14.92 -8.21
C ARG A 464 7.98 -15.13 -7.15
N PHE A 465 7.97 -16.28 -6.47
CA PHE A 465 7.07 -16.56 -5.33
C PHE A 465 7.34 -15.67 -4.10
N LEU A 466 8.41 -14.89 -4.10
CA LEU A 466 8.73 -13.88 -3.08
C LEU A 466 8.48 -12.45 -3.58
N MET A 467 7.98 -12.28 -4.80
CA MET A 467 7.85 -10.99 -5.47
C MET A 467 6.40 -10.58 -5.65
#